data_ef75e94d18a64ee0166261389d9e933c
#
_entry.id   ef75e94d18a64ee0166261389d9e933c
#
_cell.length_a   1.000
_cell.length_b   1.000
_cell.length_c   1.000
_cell.angle_alpha   90.00
_cell.angle_beta   90.00
_cell.angle_gamma   90.00
#
_symmetry.space_group_name_H-M   'P 1'
#
loop_
_entity.id
_entity.type
_entity.pdbx_description
1 polymer ?
#
loop_
_entity_poly.entity_id
_entity_poly.type
_entity_poly.pdbx_seq_one_letter_code
_entity_poly.pdbx_strand_id
1 'polypeptide(L)'
;TASYDATINEWTAKHWPKPSTVGSAEGEDEIPVNEAVFPATFTRTWDRSHMLRYGENSHQQGALYLDPLNQNGFAHAEQLGGKPMSYNNYVDADAAWRAAWDMAPSIAVAVVKHNNPCGLAIGATAAEAHKKAHACDPMSAYGGVIACNTTVTLEMAESVRPIFTEVIVAPN
;
A
#
# COMPACT_ATOMS: atom_id res chain seq x y z
N THR A 1 -1.49 22.55 -15.74
CA THR A 1 -0.09 22.73 -16.19
C THR A 1 0.70 21.45 -16.05
N ALA A 2 0.82 20.84 -14.84
CA ALA A 2 1.60 19.62 -14.63
C ALA A 2 1.13 18.43 -15.49
N SER A 3 -0.17 18.25 -15.68
CA SER A 3 -0.74 17.23 -16.58
C SER A 3 -0.38 17.51 -18.03
N TYR A 4 -0.41 18.77 -18.46
CA TYR A 4 0.00 19.17 -19.80
C TYR A 4 1.50 18.95 -20.03
N ASP A 5 2.33 19.29 -19.04
CA ASP A 5 3.78 19.10 -19.11
C ASP A 5 4.15 17.61 -19.17
N ALA A 6 3.43 16.76 -18.40
CA ALA A 6 3.59 15.31 -18.47
C ALA A 6 3.22 14.75 -19.87
N THR A 7 2.13 15.22 -20.48
CA THR A 7 1.72 14.83 -21.83
C THR A 7 2.75 15.29 -22.88
N ILE A 8 3.29 16.49 -22.75
CA ILE A 8 4.36 17.01 -23.63
C ILE A 8 5.62 16.15 -23.50
N ASN A 9 6.03 15.83 -22.27
CA ASN A 9 7.20 14.97 -22.02
C ASN A 9 7.03 13.59 -22.65
N GLU A 10 5.87 12.98 -22.51
CA GLU A 10 5.57 11.68 -23.09
C GLU A 10 5.57 11.73 -24.63
N TRP A 11 4.97 12.78 -25.22
CA TRP A 11 5.01 13.00 -26.65
C TRP A 11 6.44 13.22 -27.16
N THR A 12 7.20 14.06 -26.47
CA THR A 12 8.60 14.38 -26.82
C THR A 12 9.47 13.12 -26.74
N ALA A 13 9.33 12.28 -25.71
CA ALA A 13 10.06 11.03 -25.58
C ALA A 13 9.80 10.07 -26.75
N LYS A 14 8.59 10.10 -27.33
CA LYS A 14 8.23 9.28 -28.50
C LYS A 14 8.71 9.83 -29.84
N HIS A 15 8.81 11.15 -29.99
CA HIS A 15 8.99 11.80 -31.30
C HIS A 15 10.30 12.57 -31.45
N TRP A 16 11.04 12.82 -30.33
CA TRP A 16 12.33 13.52 -30.41
C TRP A 16 13.46 12.53 -30.71
N PRO A 17 14.41 12.89 -31.60
CA PRO A 17 15.56 12.02 -31.85
C PRO A 17 16.35 11.80 -30.55
N LYS A 18 16.57 10.52 -30.23
CA LYS A 18 17.33 10.13 -29.03
C LYS A 18 18.78 10.56 -29.16
N PRO A 19 19.41 11.05 -28.07
CA PRO A 19 20.85 11.23 -28.08
C PRO A 19 21.49 9.86 -28.35
N SER A 20 22.41 9.84 -29.31
CA SER A 20 23.21 8.67 -29.65
C SER A 20 23.91 8.14 -28.40
N THR A 21 23.76 6.86 -28.18
CA THR A 21 24.29 6.00 -27.11
C THR A 21 25.56 6.51 -26.43
N VAL A 22 25.49 6.58 -25.09
CA VAL A 22 26.71 6.56 -24.26
C VAL A 22 27.41 5.23 -24.55
N GLY A 23 28.70 5.29 -24.94
CA GLY A 23 29.42 4.16 -25.41
C GLY A 23 29.37 2.93 -24.50
N SER A 24 29.00 1.80 -25.08
CA SER A 24 29.13 0.49 -24.48
C SER A 24 30.62 0.14 -24.33
N ALA A 25 31.03 -0.37 -23.18
CA ALA A 25 32.30 -1.04 -23.02
C ALA A 25 32.31 -2.27 -23.94
N GLU A 26 33.33 -2.42 -24.76
CA GLU A 26 33.48 -3.54 -25.69
C GLU A 26 33.53 -4.87 -24.90
N GLY A 27 32.58 -5.78 -25.13
CA GLY A 27 32.75 -7.18 -24.80
C GLY A 27 31.68 -7.87 -23.95
N GLU A 28 30.52 -7.28 -23.66
CA GLU A 28 29.42 -7.99 -23.06
C GLU A 28 28.30 -8.22 -24.10
N ASP A 29 27.71 -9.43 -24.12
CA ASP A 29 26.54 -9.75 -24.95
C ASP A 29 25.43 -8.75 -24.68
N GLU A 30 25.17 -7.85 -25.63
CA GLU A 30 24.12 -6.84 -25.51
C GLU A 30 22.75 -7.54 -25.38
N ILE A 31 22.16 -7.47 -24.20
CA ILE A 31 20.76 -7.84 -24.03
C ILE A 31 19.93 -6.80 -24.80
N PRO A 32 19.18 -7.19 -25.83
CA PRO A 32 18.38 -6.23 -26.59
C PRO A 32 17.34 -5.58 -25.68
N VAL A 33 17.55 -4.29 -25.38
CA VAL A 33 16.61 -3.50 -24.59
C VAL A 33 15.38 -3.22 -25.46
N ASN A 34 14.24 -3.75 -25.07
CA ASN A 34 12.96 -3.39 -25.69
C ASN A 34 12.55 -1.99 -25.19
N GLU A 35 12.92 -0.96 -25.93
CA GLU A 35 12.62 0.44 -25.60
C GLU A 35 11.11 0.76 -25.53
N ALA A 36 10.26 -0.07 -26.12
CA ALA A 36 8.81 0.07 -25.96
C ALA A 36 8.35 -0.31 -24.53
N VAL A 37 9.12 -1.20 -23.86
CA VAL A 37 8.84 -1.63 -22.48
C VAL A 37 9.61 -0.76 -21.48
N PHE A 38 10.86 -0.35 -21.83
CA PHE A 38 11.73 0.43 -20.95
C PHE A 38 12.14 1.75 -21.63
N PRO A 39 11.27 2.78 -21.60
CA PRO A 39 11.62 4.08 -22.20
C PRO A 39 12.75 4.77 -21.43
N ALA A 40 13.58 5.53 -22.14
CA ALA A 40 14.69 6.30 -21.54
C ALA A 40 14.22 7.33 -20.51
N THR A 41 12.97 7.81 -20.63
CA THR A 41 12.31 8.70 -19.68
C THR A 41 10.92 8.19 -19.37
N PHE A 42 10.57 8.19 -18.08
CA PHE A 42 9.26 7.83 -17.61
C PHE A 42 8.68 8.97 -16.76
N THR A 43 7.50 9.47 -17.14
CA THR A 43 6.78 10.52 -16.40
C THR A 43 5.42 9.99 -15.99
N ARG A 44 5.05 10.20 -14.74
CA ARG A 44 3.74 9.85 -14.21
C ARG A 44 3.18 10.99 -13.37
N THR A 45 1.88 11.18 -13.42
CA THR A 45 1.18 12.20 -12.65
C THR A 45 0.28 11.53 -11.63
N TRP A 46 0.27 12.06 -10.41
CA TRP A 46 -0.65 11.69 -9.34
C TRP A 46 -1.37 12.93 -8.84
N ASP A 47 -2.65 12.80 -8.56
CA ASP A 47 -3.46 13.87 -8.01
C ASP A 47 -3.48 13.79 -6.48
N ARG A 48 -3.22 14.92 -5.81
CA ARG A 48 -3.30 14.96 -4.35
C ARG A 48 -4.75 14.83 -3.89
N SER A 49 -5.05 13.75 -3.16
CA SER A 49 -6.35 13.54 -2.53
C SER A 49 -6.48 14.44 -1.30
N HIS A 50 -5.61 14.28 -0.32
CA HIS A 50 -5.67 15.07 0.91
C HIS A 50 -4.33 15.10 1.66
N MET A 51 -4.22 16.02 2.61
CA MET A 51 -3.11 16.08 3.56
C MET A 51 -3.33 15.06 4.67
N LEU A 52 -2.26 14.39 5.07
CA LEU A 52 -2.28 13.45 6.19
C LEU A 52 -2.14 14.18 7.53
N ARG A 53 -2.48 13.50 8.62
CA ARG A 53 -2.35 14.04 9.97
C ARG A 53 -0.91 14.47 10.28
N TYR A 54 0.09 13.67 9.86
CA TYR A 54 1.53 13.95 9.86
C TYR A 54 2.24 12.93 8.95
N GLY A 55 3.53 13.16 8.67
CA GLY A 55 4.39 12.26 7.91
C GLY A 55 4.87 11.05 8.73
N GLU A 56 6.09 10.58 8.46
CA GLU A 56 6.71 9.50 9.23
C GLU A 56 6.91 9.90 10.69
N ASN A 57 7.35 11.14 10.93
CA ASN A 57 7.49 11.73 12.26
C ASN A 57 6.48 12.87 12.46
N SER A 58 6.12 13.17 13.70
CA SER A 58 5.07 14.12 14.07
C SER A 58 5.29 15.55 13.57
N HIS A 59 6.54 15.95 13.32
CA HIS A 59 6.90 17.28 12.81
C HIS A 59 6.94 17.34 11.27
N GLN A 60 6.81 16.23 10.58
CA GLN A 60 6.81 16.15 9.12
C GLN A 60 5.39 16.26 8.56
N GLN A 61 5.30 16.78 7.36
CA GLN A 61 4.05 16.78 6.59
C GLN A 61 3.99 15.54 5.70
N GLY A 62 2.78 15.04 5.45
CA GLY A 62 2.49 13.95 4.53
C GLY A 62 1.24 14.25 3.73
N ALA A 63 1.13 13.68 2.55
CA ALA A 63 -0.05 13.78 1.71
C ALA A 63 -0.29 12.47 0.97
N LEU A 64 -1.57 12.13 0.76
CA LEU A 64 -1.97 11.02 -0.10
C LEU A 64 -2.19 11.52 -1.52
N TYR A 65 -1.58 10.82 -2.47
CA TYR A 65 -1.77 11.03 -3.89
C TYR A 65 -2.40 9.79 -4.53
N LEU A 66 -3.32 10.01 -5.44
CA LEU A 66 -4.01 8.96 -6.19
C LEU A 66 -3.55 8.97 -7.64
N ASP A 67 -3.46 7.78 -8.22
CA ASP A 67 -3.24 7.61 -9.65
C ASP A 67 -4.57 7.78 -10.39
N PRO A 68 -4.73 8.80 -11.24
CA PRO A 68 -5.98 9.02 -11.97
C PRO A 68 -6.30 7.90 -12.98
N LEU A 69 -5.28 7.12 -13.36
CA LEU A 69 -5.43 6.02 -14.32
C LEU A 69 -5.67 4.67 -13.65
N ASN A 70 -5.53 4.57 -12.34
CA ASN A 70 -5.71 3.33 -11.59
C ASN A 70 -6.50 3.59 -10.32
N GLN A 71 -7.72 3.09 -10.26
CA GLN A 71 -8.62 3.25 -9.11
C GLN A 71 -8.57 2.04 -8.15
N ASN A 72 -7.61 1.15 -8.32
CA ASN A 72 -7.42 0.00 -7.43
C ASN A 72 -6.41 0.31 -6.33
N GLY A 73 -6.48 -0.47 -5.26
CA GLY A 73 -5.53 -0.41 -4.15
C GLY A 73 -6.03 0.35 -2.93
N PHE A 74 -5.30 0.18 -1.84
CA PHE A 74 -5.67 0.70 -0.52
C PHE A 74 -5.80 2.23 -0.46
N ALA A 75 -5.09 2.96 -1.33
CA ALA A 75 -5.18 4.43 -1.40
C ALA A 75 -6.60 4.95 -1.73
N HIS A 76 -7.46 4.12 -2.32
CA HIS A 76 -8.86 4.42 -2.64
C HIS A 76 -9.85 3.92 -1.58
N ALA A 77 -9.37 3.34 -0.48
CA ALA A 77 -10.23 2.84 0.60
C ALA A 77 -11.01 4.00 1.25
N GLU A 78 -12.28 3.75 1.55
CA GLU A 78 -13.12 4.68 2.29
C GLU A 78 -12.82 4.59 3.78
N GLN A 79 -12.56 5.72 4.42
CA GLN A 79 -12.42 5.79 5.87
C GLN A 79 -13.81 5.96 6.50
N LEU A 80 -14.33 4.89 7.09
CA LEU A 80 -15.67 4.86 7.70
C LEU A 80 -15.73 5.55 9.07
N GLY A 81 -14.61 5.77 9.73
CA GLY A 81 -14.57 6.38 11.06
C GLY A 81 -13.16 6.63 11.58
N GLY A 82 -13.09 7.16 12.79
CA GLY A 82 -11.82 7.41 13.48
C GLY A 82 -11.16 8.76 13.13
N LYS A 83 -9.91 8.90 13.53
CA LYS A 83 -9.10 10.10 13.28
C LYS A 83 -8.52 10.05 11.86
N PRO A 84 -8.19 11.22 11.25
CA PRO A 84 -7.44 11.25 10.00
C PRO A 84 -6.16 10.42 10.10
N MET A 85 -5.86 9.66 9.06
CA MET A 85 -4.71 8.77 9.04
C MET A 85 -3.38 9.55 8.93
N SER A 86 -2.33 9.00 9.54
CA SER A 86 -0.96 9.45 9.34
C SER A 86 -0.30 8.65 8.20
N TYR A 87 0.89 9.07 7.79
CA TYR A 87 1.73 8.31 6.86
C TYR A 87 1.94 6.86 7.34
N ASN A 88 2.33 6.69 8.61
CA ASN A 88 2.57 5.36 9.18
C ASN A 88 1.32 4.48 9.18
N ASN A 89 0.13 5.06 9.42
CA ASN A 89 -1.11 4.31 9.33
C ASN A 89 -1.35 3.77 7.90
N TYR A 90 -1.06 4.56 6.86
CA TYR A 90 -1.16 4.09 5.46
C TYR A 90 -0.15 3.00 5.15
N VAL A 91 1.10 3.15 5.56
CA VAL A 91 2.17 2.17 5.32
C VAL A 91 1.85 0.84 6.00
N ASP A 92 1.45 0.88 7.28
CA ASP A 92 1.11 -0.32 8.03
C ASP A 92 -0.17 -0.98 7.50
N ALA A 93 -1.17 -0.18 7.10
CA ALA A 93 -2.43 -0.68 6.56
C ALA A 93 -2.25 -1.34 5.19
N ASP A 94 -1.43 -0.78 4.30
CA ASP A 94 -1.12 -1.39 3.00
C ASP A 94 -0.34 -2.71 3.19
N ALA A 95 0.63 -2.73 4.12
CA ALA A 95 1.35 -3.95 4.44
C ALA A 95 0.44 -5.04 5.03
N ALA A 96 -0.46 -4.67 5.96
CA ALA A 96 -1.43 -5.59 6.54
C ALA A 96 -2.41 -6.13 5.50
N TRP A 97 -2.91 -5.25 4.63
CA TRP A 97 -3.82 -5.60 3.53
C TRP A 97 -3.20 -6.62 2.60
N ARG A 98 -1.99 -6.37 2.11
CA ARG A 98 -1.27 -7.30 1.23
C ARG A 98 -1.04 -8.64 1.92
N ALA A 99 -0.53 -8.64 3.15
CA ALA A 99 -0.27 -9.86 3.89
C ALA A 99 -1.53 -10.73 4.09
N ALA A 100 -2.70 -10.10 4.39
CA ALA A 100 -3.95 -10.83 4.52
C ALA A 100 -4.43 -11.41 3.19
N TRP A 101 -4.29 -10.67 2.08
CA TRP A 101 -4.71 -11.13 0.76
C TRP A 101 -3.79 -12.16 0.13
N ASP A 102 -2.51 -12.21 0.47
CA ASP A 102 -1.59 -13.27 0.05
C ASP A 102 -2.02 -14.66 0.53
N MET A 103 -2.89 -14.71 1.55
CA MET A 103 -3.46 -15.96 2.07
C MET A 103 -4.73 -16.42 1.34
N ALA A 104 -5.24 -15.66 0.38
CA ALA A 104 -6.44 -16.03 -0.37
C ALA A 104 -6.26 -17.38 -1.09
N PRO A 105 -7.28 -18.24 -1.18
CA PRO A 105 -8.68 -17.99 -0.83
C PRO A 105 -9.04 -18.22 0.66
N SER A 106 -8.08 -18.53 1.53
CA SER A 106 -8.37 -18.73 2.96
C SER A 106 -8.76 -17.41 3.63
N ILE A 107 -9.68 -17.49 4.61
CA ILE A 107 -9.97 -16.35 5.48
C ILE A 107 -8.74 -16.08 6.34
N ALA A 108 -8.21 -14.87 6.26
CA ALA A 108 -6.99 -14.49 6.95
C ALA A 108 -7.08 -13.12 7.61
N VAL A 109 -6.35 -12.98 8.71
CA VAL A 109 -6.13 -11.72 9.41
C VAL A 109 -4.64 -11.51 9.62
N ALA A 110 -4.17 -10.32 9.26
CA ALA A 110 -2.82 -9.85 9.54
C ALA A 110 -2.87 -8.73 10.58
N VAL A 111 -1.94 -8.76 11.53
CA VAL A 111 -1.68 -7.68 12.49
C VAL A 111 -0.30 -7.14 12.19
N VAL A 112 -0.20 -5.87 11.82
CA VAL A 112 1.04 -5.22 11.39
C VAL A 112 1.40 -4.07 12.31
N LYS A 113 2.67 -3.92 12.58
CA LYS A 113 3.24 -2.78 13.29
C LYS A 113 4.63 -2.48 12.74
N HIS A 114 4.90 -1.18 12.50
CA HIS A 114 6.17 -0.74 11.90
C HIS A 114 6.49 -1.47 10.58
N ASN A 115 5.48 -1.56 9.70
CA ASN A 115 5.55 -2.18 8.38
C ASN A 115 5.90 -3.68 8.36
N ASN A 116 5.80 -4.35 9.51
CA ASN A 116 6.07 -5.79 9.64
C ASN A 116 4.92 -6.52 10.34
N PRO A 117 4.56 -7.73 9.91
CA PRO A 117 3.56 -8.52 10.57
C PRO A 117 4.09 -9.02 11.93
N CYS A 118 3.42 -8.67 13.01
CA CYS A 118 3.60 -9.30 14.32
C CYS A 118 2.67 -10.50 14.50
N GLY A 119 1.69 -10.67 13.61
CA GLY A 119 0.87 -11.87 13.54
C GLY A 119 0.12 -11.97 12.22
N LEU A 120 0.09 -13.17 11.67
CA LEU A 120 -0.67 -13.54 10.47
C LEU A 120 -1.24 -14.94 10.67
N ALA A 121 -2.55 -15.10 10.49
CA ALA A 121 -3.18 -16.40 10.64
C ALA A 121 -4.40 -16.57 9.75
N ILE A 122 -4.69 -17.82 9.41
CA ILE A 122 -5.91 -18.25 8.76
C ILE A 122 -6.86 -18.90 9.78
N GLY A 123 -8.16 -18.81 9.51
CA GLY A 123 -9.20 -19.39 10.34
C GLY A 123 -10.43 -19.79 9.53
N ALA A 124 -11.35 -20.54 10.16
CA ALA A 124 -12.64 -20.83 9.58
C ALA A 124 -13.55 -19.57 9.58
N THR A 125 -13.29 -18.63 10.49
CA THR A 125 -13.98 -17.33 10.58
C THR A 125 -12.97 -16.21 10.75
N ALA A 126 -13.37 -14.97 10.45
CA ALA A 126 -12.54 -13.79 10.68
C ALA A 126 -12.15 -13.63 12.16
N ALA A 127 -13.06 -13.95 13.08
CA ALA A 127 -12.80 -13.90 14.52
C ALA A 127 -11.76 -14.93 14.97
N GLU A 128 -11.81 -16.15 14.43
CA GLU A 128 -10.82 -17.18 14.70
C GLU A 128 -9.44 -16.79 14.15
N ALA A 129 -9.41 -16.31 12.90
CA ALA A 129 -8.18 -15.84 12.28
C ALA A 129 -7.55 -14.69 13.08
N HIS A 130 -8.37 -13.71 13.54
CA HIS A 130 -7.90 -12.62 14.40
C HIS A 130 -7.32 -13.12 15.72
N LYS A 131 -8.02 -14.01 16.44
CA LYS A 131 -7.52 -14.55 17.72
C LYS A 131 -6.17 -15.25 17.56
N LYS A 132 -6.01 -16.02 16.48
CA LYS A 132 -4.74 -16.70 16.17
C LYS A 132 -3.63 -15.71 15.79
N ALA A 133 -3.93 -14.72 14.92
CA ALA A 133 -2.97 -13.70 14.52
C ALA A 133 -2.48 -12.88 15.73
N HIS A 134 -3.41 -12.43 16.59
CA HIS A 134 -3.07 -11.71 17.81
C HIS A 134 -2.24 -12.54 18.77
N ALA A 135 -2.49 -13.85 18.87
CA ALA A 135 -1.77 -14.76 19.76
C ALA A 135 -0.31 -15.03 19.35
N CYS A 136 0.10 -14.67 18.12
CA CYS A 136 1.49 -14.79 17.67
C CYS A 136 2.43 -13.92 18.51
N ASP A 137 2.04 -12.64 18.73
CA ASP A 137 2.77 -11.69 19.58
C ASP A 137 1.81 -10.63 20.13
N PRO A 138 1.13 -10.93 21.26
CA PRO A 138 0.15 -9.99 21.83
C PRO A 138 0.74 -8.66 22.29
N MET A 139 2.03 -8.65 22.66
CA MET A 139 2.69 -7.42 23.10
C MET A 139 2.94 -6.47 21.93
N SER A 140 3.44 -6.97 20.83
CA SER A 140 3.68 -6.18 19.61
C SER A 140 2.36 -5.80 18.92
N ALA A 141 1.32 -6.62 19.02
CA ALA A 141 0.01 -6.36 18.43
C ALA A 141 -0.71 -5.15 19.03
N TYR A 142 -0.36 -4.76 20.27
CA TYR A 142 -0.94 -3.58 20.90
C TYR A 142 -0.60 -2.28 20.16
N GLY A 143 -1.61 -1.55 19.72
CA GLY A 143 -1.44 -0.35 18.89
C GLY A 143 -1.04 -0.66 17.44
N GLY A 144 -1.29 -1.87 16.98
CA GLY A 144 -1.06 -2.27 15.59
C GLY A 144 -2.22 -1.94 14.67
N VAL A 145 -2.02 -2.27 13.40
CA VAL A 145 -3.01 -2.20 12.32
C VAL A 145 -3.46 -3.60 11.96
N ILE A 146 -4.75 -3.82 11.85
CA ILE A 146 -5.35 -5.10 11.51
C ILE A 146 -5.93 -5.04 10.10
N ALA A 147 -5.61 -6.03 9.25
CA ALA A 147 -6.34 -6.26 8.00
C ALA A 147 -6.96 -7.65 7.97
N CYS A 148 -8.20 -7.70 7.45
CA CYS A 148 -8.92 -8.93 7.18
C CYS A 148 -9.27 -9.00 5.69
N ASN A 149 -9.07 -10.15 5.05
CA ASN A 149 -9.41 -10.33 3.62
C ASN A 149 -10.88 -10.74 3.40
N THR A 150 -11.71 -10.60 4.41
CA THR A 150 -13.17 -10.84 4.34
C THR A 150 -13.91 -9.80 5.18
N THR A 151 -15.24 -9.83 5.16
CA THR A 151 -16.10 -8.94 5.96
C THR A 151 -15.80 -9.07 7.46
N VAL A 152 -15.67 -7.95 8.15
CA VAL A 152 -15.56 -7.90 9.62
C VAL A 152 -16.91 -8.23 10.24
N THR A 153 -16.97 -9.35 10.94
CA THR A 153 -18.17 -9.78 11.65
C THR A 153 -18.23 -9.15 13.04
N LEU A 154 -19.45 -9.14 13.64
CA LEU A 154 -19.62 -8.68 15.02
C LEU A 154 -18.72 -9.46 15.99
N GLU A 155 -18.59 -10.79 15.81
CA GLU A 155 -17.72 -11.63 16.64
C GLU A 155 -16.25 -11.22 16.53
N MET A 156 -15.77 -10.87 15.32
CA MET A 156 -14.42 -10.34 15.16
C MET A 156 -14.28 -8.98 15.84
N ALA A 157 -15.23 -8.06 15.64
CA ALA A 157 -15.23 -6.75 16.27
C ALA A 157 -15.18 -6.84 17.80
N GLU A 158 -15.95 -7.76 18.40
CA GLU A 158 -15.93 -8.04 19.84
C GLU A 158 -14.57 -8.59 20.30
N SER A 159 -13.90 -9.39 19.48
CA SER A 159 -12.56 -9.92 19.79
C SER A 159 -11.45 -8.85 19.70
N VAL A 160 -11.63 -7.83 18.86
CA VAL A 160 -10.71 -6.69 18.73
C VAL A 160 -10.95 -5.64 19.83
N ARG A 161 -12.20 -5.41 20.23
CA ARG A 161 -12.61 -4.33 21.13
C ARG A 161 -11.75 -4.15 22.39
N PRO A 162 -11.29 -5.20 23.09
CA PRO A 162 -10.46 -5.05 24.30
C PRO A 162 -9.00 -4.67 23.98
N ILE A 163 -8.59 -4.69 22.71
CA ILE A 163 -7.22 -4.48 22.26
C ILE A 163 -7.12 -3.09 21.64
N PHE A 164 -6.20 -2.25 22.10
CA PHE A 164 -5.95 -0.99 21.42
C PHE A 164 -5.42 -1.27 20.02
N THR A 165 -6.19 -0.84 19.01
CA THR A 165 -5.91 -1.02 17.58
C THR A 165 -6.03 0.33 16.90
N GLU A 166 -5.04 0.74 16.11
CA GLU A 166 -5.05 2.04 15.44
C GLU A 166 -5.94 2.07 14.22
N VAL A 167 -5.89 1.01 13.40
CA VAL A 167 -6.66 0.91 12.15
C VAL A 167 -7.13 -0.52 11.93
N ILE A 168 -8.34 -0.67 11.41
CA ILE A 168 -8.88 -1.94 10.90
C ILE A 168 -9.23 -1.74 9.42
N VAL A 169 -8.76 -2.65 8.58
CA VAL A 169 -8.98 -2.65 7.13
C VAL A 169 -9.66 -3.94 6.71
N ALA A 170 -10.72 -3.82 5.93
CA ALA A 170 -11.46 -4.97 5.40
C ALA A 170 -12.16 -4.58 4.08
N PRO A 171 -12.63 -5.58 3.28
CA PRO A 171 -13.43 -5.32 2.09
C PRO A 171 -14.77 -4.64 2.41
N ASN A 172 -15.39 -4.99 3.54
CA ASN A 172 -16.65 -4.43 4.07
C ASN A 172 -16.68 -4.54 5.59
#